data_70fdd6f85ec620734096d22bad3285f4
#
_entry.id   70fdd6f85ec620734096d22bad3285f4
#
_cell.length_a   1.000
_cell.length_b   1.000
_cell.length_c   1.000
_cell.angle_alpha   90.00
_cell.angle_beta   90.00
_cell.angle_gamma   90.00
#
_symmetry.space_group_name_H-M   'P 1'
#
loop_
_entity.id
_entity.type
_entity.pdbx_description
1 polymer ?
#
loop_
_entity_poly.entity_id
_entity_poly.type
_entity_poly.pdbx_seq_one_letter_code
_entity_poly.pdbx_strand_id
1 'polypeptide(L)'
;SADTGSGSGGDSVIERSGTYEEYISKFPNATRPQTEIVISPDKYSLKDMTIEILEDYEGKSGKSILTDEEGFIEYKVDVQEEGLYNIWIEYYPVKGRQSSIERELWINGESPFTDANHLTFTRVWADSEEIRQDNRGNDIRPRQEESPRWQEAWFSDYMGYHTEPYLFY
;
A
#
# COMPACT_ATOMS: atom_id res chain seq x y z
N SER A 1 -57.61 -12.50 5.10
CA SER A 1 -56.51 -13.18 4.45
C SER A 1 -55.35 -12.22 4.33
N ALA A 2 -54.36 -12.33 5.19
CA ALA A 2 -53.16 -11.52 5.18
C ALA A 2 -52.18 -12.12 4.18
N ASP A 3 -51.79 -11.36 3.19
CA ASP A 3 -50.65 -11.69 2.33
C ASP A 3 -49.40 -11.12 2.92
N THR A 4 -48.52 -12.00 3.34
CA THR A 4 -47.16 -11.64 3.83
C THR A 4 -46.21 -11.78 2.65
N GLY A 5 -46.00 -10.71 1.92
CA GLY A 5 -44.94 -10.59 0.95
C GLY A 5 -43.58 -10.54 1.63
N SER A 6 -42.90 -11.67 1.67
CA SER A 6 -41.51 -11.79 2.09
C SER A 6 -40.64 -11.26 0.95
N GLY A 7 -40.18 -10.02 1.06
CA GLY A 7 -39.13 -9.50 0.22
C GLY A 7 -37.77 -10.01 0.72
N SER A 8 -37.25 -11.03 0.09
CA SER A 8 -35.88 -11.46 0.24
C SER A 8 -34.98 -10.46 -0.46
N GLY A 9 -34.59 -9.42 0.23
CA GLY A 9 -33.46 -8.62 -0.16
C GLY A 9 -32.20 -9.43 0.07
N GLY A 10 -31.58 -9.90 -1.00
CA GLY A 10 -30.27 -10.48 -0.92
C GLY A 10 -29.26 -9.41 -0.52
N ASP A 11 -29.06 -9.21 0.76
CA ASP A 11 -27.87 -8.56 1.27
C ASP A 11 -26.69 -9.46 0.87
N SER A 12 -25.95 -8.99 -0.14
CA SER A 12 -24.61 -9.48 -0.30
C SER A 12 -23.88 -9.12 1.00
N VAL A 13 -23.68 -10.11 1.82
CA VAL A 13 -22.81 -10.00 2.99
C VAL A 13 -21.44 -9.74 2.44
N ILE A 14 -21.09 -8.45 2.29
CA ILE A 14 -19.70 -8.05 2.19
C ILE A 14 -19.13 -8.47 3.54
N GLU A 15 -18.40 -9.58 3.56
CA GLU A 15 -17.61 -9.94 4.72
C GLU A 15 -16.70 -8.76 5.02
N ARG A 16 -17.11 -7.93 5.97
CA ARG A 16 -16.27 -6.86 6.47
C ARG A 16 -15.12 -7.53 7.20
N SER A 17 -13.94 -7.46 6.62
CA SER A 17 -12.72 -7.82 7.33
C SER A 17 -12.75 -7.11 8.68
N GLY A 18 -12.37 -7.80 9.75
CA GLY A 18 -12.31 -7.24 11.09
C GLY A 18 -11.25 -6.14 11.23
N THR A 19 -11.14 -5.61 12.42
CA THR A 19 -10.10 -4.63 12.76
C THR A 19 -8.73 -5.30 12.82
N TYR A 20 -7.67 -4.48 12.80
CA TYR A 20 -6.31 -4.96 12.98
C TYR A 20 -6.13 -5.62 14.36
N GLU A 21 -6.72 -5.05 15.41
CA GLU A 21 -6.68 -5.60 16.75
C GLU A 21 -7.34 -6.98 16.83
N GLU A 22 -8.47 -7.17 16.16
CA GLU A 22 -9.13 -8.48 16.06
C GLU A 22 -8.25 -9.49 15.31
N TYR A 23 -7.61 -9.05 14.23
CA TYR A 23 -6.67 -9.90 13.47
C TYR A 23 -5.50 -10.36 14.33
N ILE A 24 -4.82 -9.44 15.02
CA ILE A 24 -3.69 -9.77 15.89
C ILE A 24 -4.10 -10.63 17.07
N SER A 25 -5.29 -10.46 17.60
CA SER A 25 -5.80 -11.25 18.73
C SER A 25 -5.91 -12.75 18.43
N LYS A 26 -5.96 -13.13 17.17
CA LYS A 26 -5.97 -14.54 16.74
C LYS A 26 -4.61 -15.23 16.90
N PHE A 27 -3.55 -14.48 17.08
CA PHE A 27 -2.17 -14.97 17.11
C PHE A 27 -1.42 -14.59 18.40
N PRO A 28 -1.98 -14.88 19.59
CA PRO A 28 -1.40 -14.37 20.84
C PRO A 28 -0.03 -14.99 21.16
N ASN A 29 0.26 -16.17 20.61
CA ASN A 29 1.49 -16.91 20.84
C ASN A 29 2.39 -16.97 19.60
N ALA A 30 2.09 -16.22 18.56
CA ALA A 30 2.89 -16.21 17.35
C ALA A 30 4.26 -15.57 17.61
N THR A 31 5.28 -16.17 17.05
CA THR A 31 6.64 -15.63 17.12
C THR A 31 6.81 -14.47 16.16
N ARG A 32 7.84 -13.67 16.37
CA ARG A 32 8.26 -12.60 15.45
C ARG A 32 9.63 -12.98 14.87
N PRO A 33 9.66 -13.72 13.75
CA PRO A 33 10.91 -14.14 13.14
C PRO A 33 11.81 -12.95 12.80
N GLN A 34 13.11 -13.13 12.95
CA GLN A 34 14.10 -12.14 12.56
C GLN A 34 14.60 -12.33 11.12
N THR A 35 14.10 -13.35 10.45
CA THR A 35 14.49 -13.66 9.07
C THR A 35 13.91 -12.64 8.12
N GLU A 36 14.75 -12.14 7.22
CA GLU A 36 14.33 -11.27 6.12
C GLU A 36 14.04 -12.10 4.88
N ILE A 37 12.86 -11.85 4.28
CA ILE A 37 12.46 -12.47 3.02
C ILE A 37 12.42 -11.36 1.97
N VAL A 38 13.29 -11.46 0.96
CA VAL A 38 13.36 -10.48 -0.12
C VAL A 38 12.61 -11.00 -1.34
N ILE A 39 11.67 -10.20 -1.83
CA ILE A 39 10.89 -10.52 -3.02
C ILE A 39 11.29 -9.57 -4.13
N SER A 40 11.80 -10.13 -5.23
CA SER A 40 12.08 -9.34 -6.42
C SER A 40 10.77 -9.00 -7.14
N PRO A 41 10.50 -7.73 -7.48
CA PRO A 41 9.23 -7.31 -8.05
C PRO A 41 8.86 -7.98 -9.37
N ASP A 42 9.85 -8.40 -10.16
CA ASP A 42 9.67 -9.08 -11.44
C ASP A 42 9.30 -10.58 -11.30
N LYS A 43 9.35 -11.13 -10.10
CA LYS A 43 9.06 -12.54 -9.78
C LYS A 43 7.62 -12.78 -9.33
N TYR A 44 6.66 -12.12 -9.98
CA TYR A 44 5.25 -12.37 -9.73
C TYR A 44 4.81 -13.72 -10.31
N SER A 45 3.85 -14.35 -9.65
CA SER A 45 3.24 -15.62 -10.09
C SER A 45 2.00 -15.41 -10.94
N LEU A 46 1.25 -14.34 -10.70
CA LEU A 46 0.03 -13.99 -11.41
C LEU A 46 -0.13 -12.47 -11.43
N LYS A 47 -0.71 -11.97 -12.51
CA LYS A 47 -1.04 -10.54 -12.64
C LYS A 47 -2.32 -10.34 -13.42
N ASP A 48 -3.03 -9.26 -13.11
CA ASP A 48 -4.16 -8.75 -13.88
C ASP A 48 -4.02 -7.23 -14.05
N MET A 49 -2.94 -6.84 -14.68
CA MET A 49 -2.64 -5.46 -15.08
C MET A 49 -1.50 -5.44 -16.08
N THR A 50 -1.32 -4.33 -16.77
CA THR A 50 -0.13 -4.09 -17.58
C THR A 50 1.05 -3.78 -16.68
N ILE A 51 2.14 -4.52 -16.87
CA ILE A 51 3.39 -4.37 -16.12
C ILE A 51 4.54 -4.16 -17.09
N GLU A 52 5.38 -3.18 -16.79
CA GLU A 52 6.66 -2.99 -17.46
C GLU A 52 7.80 -3.29 -16.48
N ILE A 53 8.74 -4.14 -16.90
CA ILE A 53 9.92 -4.44 -16.10
C ILE A 53 11.02 -3.45 -16.47
N LEU A 54 11.54 -2.75 -15.47
CA LEU A 54 12.56 -1.73 -15.63
C LEU A 54 13.85 -2.20 -14.96
N GLU A 55 14.99 -1.87 -15.56
CA GLU A 55 16.32 -2.14 -15.01
C GLU A 55 17.00 -0.81 -14.66
N ASP A 56 17.65 -0.78 -13.50
CA ASP A 56 18.42 0.38 -13.02
C ASP A 56 17.66 1.71 -13.13
N TYR A 57 16.36 1.66 -12.86
CA TYR A 57 15.48 2.81 -13.01
C TYR A 57 15.81 3.90 -11.99
N GLU A 58 15.99 5.12 -12.48
CA GLU A 58 16.24 6.32 -11.68
C GLU A 58 17.34 6.13 -10.60
N GLY A 59 18.43 5.48 -11.00
CA GLY A 59 19.61 5.30 -10.16
C GLY A 59 19.56 4.15 -9.16
N LYS A 60 18.45 3.40 -9.11
CA LYS A 60 18.34 2.19 -8.28
C LYS A 60 18.74 0.97 -9.08
N SER A 61 19.81 0.28 -8.66
CA SER A 61 20.25 -0.96 -9.28
C SER A 61 19.27 -2.10 -9.09
N GLY A 62 19.17 -2.97 -10.08
CA GLY A 62 18.29 -4.13 -10.10
C GLY A 62 16.98 -3.87 -10.84
N LYS A 63 16.06 -4.82 -10.71
CA LYS A 63 14.78 -4.79 -11.41
C LYS A 63 13.70 -4.14 -10.60
N SER A 64 12.86 -3.35 -11.27
CA SER A 64 11.65 -2.75 -10.75
C SER A 64 10.51 -3.03 -11.72
N ILE A 65 9.28 -2.88 -11.25
CA ILE A 65 8.12 -2.98 -12.12
C ILE A 65 7.33 -1.67 -12.09
N LEU A 66 6.90 -1.24 -13.27
CA LEU A 66 5.92 -0.17 -13.42
C LEU A 66 4.54 -0.79 -13.49
N THR A 67 3.66 -0.37 -12.58
CA THR A 67 2.32 -0.92 -12.45
C THR A 67 1.27 0.12 -12.82
N ASP A 68 0.11 -0.36 -13.30
CA ASP A 68 -1.07 0.47 -13.45
C ASP A 68 -1.72 0.81 -12.12
N GLU A 69 -2.67 1.75 -12.15
CA GLU A 69 -3.46 2.15 -10.97
C GLU A 69 -4.49 1.11 -10.56
N GLU A 70 -4.95 0.28 -11.50
CA GLU A 70 -5.96 -0.75 -11.29
C GLU A 70 -5.45 -2.13 -11.65
N GLY A 71 -5.93 -3.14 -10.94
CA GLY A 71 -5.57 -4.53 -11.13
C GLY A 71 -4.85 -5.11 -9.91
N PHE A 72 -4.25 -6.26 -10.07
CA PHE A 72 -3.50 -6.92 -9.00
C PHE A 72 -2.24 -7.63 -9.49
N ILE A 73 -1.34 -7.86 -8.55
CA ILE A 73 -0.14 -8.67 -8.73
C ILE A 73 -0.07 -9.63 -7.55
N GLU A 74 0.18 -10.90 -7.85
CA GLU A 74 0.34 -11.93 -6.83
C GLU A 74 1.77 -12.46 -6.82
N TYR A 75 2.30 -12.60 -5.61
CA TYR A 75 3.59 -13.21 -5.36
C TYR A 75 3.42 -14.45 -4.50
N LYS A 76 4.12 -15.52 -4.88
CA LYS A 76 4.28 -16.68 -4.00
C LYS A 76 5.51 -16.48 -3.14
N VAL A 77 5.31 -16.53 -1.84
CA VAL A 77 6.37 -16.35 -0.85
C VAL A 77 6.55 -17.67 -0.11
N ASP A 78 7.78 -18.17 -0.11
CA ASP A 78 8.13 -19.37 0.65
C ASP A 78 8.62 -18.93 2.03
N VAL A 79 7.76 -19.15 3.03
CA VAL A 79 8.01 -18.78 4.41
C VAL A 79 8.49 -20.01 5.18
N GLN A 80 9.77 -20.03 5.56
CA GLN A 80 10.39 -21.14 6.27
C GLN A 80 10.05 -21.18 7.75
N GLU A 81 9.79 -20.04 8.36
CA GLU A 81 9.47 -19.91 9.76
C GLU A 81 8.13 -19.20 9.92
N GLU A 82 7.18 -19.89 10.52
CA GLU A 82 5.84 -19.36 10.80
C GLU A 82 5.89 -18.26 11.86
N GLY A 83 5.14 -17.20 11.67
CA GLY A 83 5.09 -16.10 12.63
C GLY A 83 4.53 -14.81 12.05
N LEU A 84 4.69 -13.73 12.79
CA LEU A 84 4.25 -12.40 12.41
C LEU A 84 5.39 -11.61 11.78
N TYR A 85 5.14 -11.09 10.59
CA TYR A 85 6.10 -10.33 9.79
C TYR A 85 5.60 -8.91 9.53
N ASN A 86 6.53 -7.98 9.47
CA ASN A 86 6.29 -6.67 8.86
C ASN A 86 6.53 -6.74 7.36
N ILE A 87 5.88 -5.86 6.62
CA ILE A 87 6.11 -5.73 5.18
C ILE A 87 6.67 -4.33 4.90
N TRP A 88 7.74 -4.29 4.15
CA TRP A 88 8.44 -3.08 3.75
C TRP A 88 8.58 -3.03 2.24
N ILE A 89 8.42 -1.86 1.66
CA ILE A 89 8.46 -1.66 0.23
C ILE A 89 9.33 -0.46 -0.13
N GLU A 90 10.09 -0.59 -1.20
CA GLU A 90 10.69 0.53 -1.90
C GLU A 90 9.87 0.84 -3.14
N TYR A 91 9.52 2.09 -3.32
CA TYR A 91 8.70 2.51 -4.45
C TYR A 91 9.16 3.85 -5.02
N TYR A 92 8.89 4.02 -6.30
CA TYR A 92 9.11 5.28 -7.01
C TYR A 92 7.73 5.82 -7.43
N PRO A 93 7.26 6.90 -6.81
CA PRO A 93 5.95 7.46 -7.11
C PRO A 93 6.00 8.24 -8.43
N VAL A 94 5.78 7.57 -9.55
CA VAL A 94 5.71 8.24 -10.85
C VAL A 94 4.62 9.29 -10.86
N LYS A 95 4.83 10.38 -11.61
CA LYS A 95 3.87 11.47 -11.69
C LYS A 95 2.47 10.97 -12.03
N GLY A 96 1.48 11.41 -11.28
CA GLY A 96 0.10 11.00 -11.41
C GLY A 96 -0.89 12.08 -10.99
N ARG A 97 -2.16 11.79 -11.11
CA ARG A 97 -3.25 12.75 -10.87
C ARG A 97 -3.68 12.82 -9.40
N GLN A 98 -3.41 11.76 -8.63
CA GLN A 98 -3.85 11.67 -7.25
C GLN A 98 -2.77 12.12 -6.28
N SER A 99 -3.19 12.66 -5.14
CA SER A 99 -2.28 13.15 -4.11
C SER A 99 -1.52 12.03 -3.39
N SER A 100 -2.06 10.83 -3.37
CA SER A 100 -1.47 9.65 -2.74
C SER A 100 -1.70 8.39 -3.56
N ILE A 101 -0.92 7.36 -3.26
CA ILE A 101 -1.02 6.04 -3.87
C ILE A 101 -1.70 5.12 -2.88
N GLU A 102 -2.81 4.53 -3.25
CA GLU A 102 -3.54 3.57 -2.42
C GLU A 102 -3.39 2.15 -2.96
N ARG A 103 -3.19 1.20 -2.06
CA ARG A 103 -3.06 -0.22 -2.38
C ARG A 103 -3.79 -1.08 -1.36
N GLU A 104 -4.17 -2.25 -1.78
CA GLU A 104 -4.77 -3.29 -0.94
C GLU A 104 -3.81 -4.46 -0.82
N LEU A 105 -3.78 -5.07 0.38
CA LEU A 105 -3.04 -6.29 0.62
C LEU A 105 -4.00 -7.44 0.87
N TRP A 106 -3.79 -8.52 0.11
CA TRP A 106 -4.50 -9.79 0.29
C TRP A 106 -3.49 -10.89 0.57
N ILE A 107 -3.77 -11.73 1.55
CA ILE A 107 -2.93 -12.85 1.93
C ILE A 107 -3.74 -14.13 1.81
N ASN A 108 -3.25 -15.08 1.01
CA ASN A 108 -3.94 -16.35 0.75
C ASN A 108 -5.40 -16.17 0.29
N GLY A 109 -5.66 -15.16 -0.54
CA GLY A 109 -6.97 -14.86 -1.07
C GLY A 109 -7.93 -14.14 -0.14
N GLU A 110 -7.47 -13.71 1.03
CA GLU A 110 -8.27 -13.03 2.04
C GLU A 110 -7.66 -11.67 2.41
N SER A 111 -8.53 -10.70 2.70
CA SER A 111 -8.11 -9.46 3.33
C SER A 111 -7.86 -9.71 4.82
N PRO A 112 -6.66 -9.44 5.34
CA PRO A 112 -6.35 -9.76 6.73
C PRO A 112 -7.15 -8.91 7.73
N PHE A 113 -7.35 -7.64 7.42
CA PHE A 113 -8.16 -6.71 8.20
C PHE A 113 -8.55 -5.52 7.33
N THR A 114 -9.55 -4.74 7.74
CA THR A 114 -10.14 -3.66 6.92
C THR A 114 -9.11 -2.63 6.48
N ASP A 115 -8.22 -2.20 7.37
CA ASP A 115 -7.25 -1.16 7.06
C ASP A 115 -6.16 -1.61 6.08
N ALA A 116 -5.97 -2.91 5.90
CA ALA A 116 -5.08 -3.45 4.86
C ALA A 116 -5.60 -3.20 3.43
N ASN A 117 -6.84 -2.80 3.27
CA ASN A 117 -7.43 -2.38 2.01
C ASN A 117 -7.22 -0.89 1.70
N HIS A 118 -6.60 -0.16 2.62
CA HIS A 118 -6.38 1.28 2.53
C HIS A 118 -4.93 1.65 2.86
N LEU A 119 -3.99 0.89 2.35
CA LEU A 119 -2.57 1.20 2.48
C LEU A 119 -2.23 2.39 1.59
N THR A 120 -1.75 3.45 2.20
CA THR A 120 -1.49 4.72 1.52
C THR A 120 0.01 5.01 1.51
N PHE A 121 0.52 5.32 0.32
CA PHE A 121 1.91 5.68 0.10
C PHE A 121 1.97 7.10 -0.45
N THR A 122 2.79 7.92 0.17
CA THR A 122 2.87 9.35 -0.17
C THR A 122 3.69 9.62 -1.42
N ARG A 123 3.33 10.67 -2.13
CA ARG A 123 4.12 11.24 -3.22
C ARG A 123 5.07 12.30 -2.67
N VAL A 124 6.10 12.60 -3.43
CA VAL A 124 7.08 13.61 -3.06
C VAL A 124 6.79 14.91 -3.80
N TRP A 125 6.75 16.00 -3.05
CA TRP A 125 6.52 17.35 -3.58
C TRP A 125 7.71 18.23 -3.26
N ALA A 126 8.01 19.16 -4.16
CA ALA A 126 9.05 20.15 -3.97
C ALA A 126 8.59 21.49 -4.52
N ASP A 127 9.21 22.57 -4.04
CA ASP A 127 8.97 23.90 -4.58
C ASP A 127 9.53 23.98 -6.00
N SER A 128 8.71 24.47 -6.94
CA SER A 128 9.09 24.58 -8.36
C SER A 128 10.02 25.76 -8.65
N GLU A 129 10.01 26.77 -7.80
CA GLU A 129 10.75 28.01 -7.98
C GLU A 129 11.31 28.51 -6.65
N GLU A 130 12.31 29.37 -6.71
CA GLU A 130 12.79 30.08 -5.53
C GLU A 130 11.74 31.07 -5.00
N ILE A 131 11.77 31.31 -3.68
CA ILE A 131 10.90 32.28 -3.06
C ILE A 131 11.21 33.66 -3.61
N ARG A 132 10.19 34.33 -4.16
CA ARG A 132 10.28 35.68 -4.68
C ARG A 132 9.54 36.65 -3.78
N GLN A 133 9.92 37.92 -3.84
CA GLN A 133 9.18 38.97 -3.16
C GLN A 133 8.37 39.77 -4.17
N ASP A 134 7.17 40.20 -3.77
CA ASP A 134 6.37 41.13 -4.55
C ASP A 134 6.92 42.57 -4.43
N ASN A 135 6.31 43.53 -5.15
CA ASN A 135 6.71 44.92 -5.13
C ASN A 135 6.56 45.60 -3.76
N ARG A 136 5.92 44.95 -2.78
CA ARG A 136 5.72 45.45 -1.43
C ARG A 136 6.60 44.76 -0.40
N GLY A 137 7.50 43.87 -0.85
CA GLY A 137 8.39 43.11 0.02
C GLY A 137 7.78 41.87 0.66
N ASN A 138 6.60 41.44 0.21
CA ASN A 138 5.97 40.21 0.68
C ASN A 138 6.51 39.00 -0.08
N ASP A 139 6.74 37.91 0.62
CA ASP A 139 7.15 36.65 0.02
C ASP A 139 6.03 36.08 -0.85
N ILE A 140 6.36 35.71 -2.08
CA ILE A 140 5.49 34.96 -2.98
C ILE A 140 5.86 33.50 -2.82
N ARG A 141 4.93 32.66 -2.33
CA ARG A 141 5.15 31.22 -2.20
C ARG A 141 5.29 30.58 -3.58
N PRO A 142 6.36 29.80 -3.81
CA PRO A 142 6.50 29.05 -5.04
C PRO A 142 5.40 27.99 -5.16
N ARG A 143 5.07 27.65 -6.39
CA ARG A 143 4.14 26.58 -6.68
C ARG A 143 4.76 25.25 -6.29
N GLN A 144 3.97 24.37 -5.64
CA GLN A 144 4.38 22.99 -5.37
C GLN A 144 4.29 22.15 -6.63
N GLU A 145 5.36 21.46 -6.96
CA GLU A 145 5.40 20.48 -8.06
C GLU A 145 5.74 19.10 -7.52
N GLU A 146 5.19 18.06 -8.15
CA GLU A 146 5.55 16.70 -7.85
C GLU A 146 7.02 16.45 -8.23
N SER A 147 7.80 15.97 -7.27
CA SER A 147 9.23 15.68 -7.43
C SER A 147 9.49 14.21 -7.13
N PRO A 148 9.23 13.29 -8.09
CA PRO A 148 9.38 11.87 -7.87
C PRO A 148 10.81 11.47 -7.50
N ARG A 149 10.93 10.62 -6.50
CA ARG A 149 12.19 9.96 -6.09
C ARG A 149 11.88 8.66 -5.35
N TRP A 150 12.86 7.77 -5.26
CA TRP A 150 12.72 6.53 -4.52
C TRP A 150 12.38 6.79 -3.05
N GLN A 151 11.37 6.07 -2.57
CA GLN A 151 10.87 6.12 -1.22
C GLN A 151 10.86 4.73 -0.60
N GLU A 152 10.90 4.68 0.72
CA GLU A 152 10.80 3.47 1.51
C GLU A 152 9.62 3.61 2.46
N ALA A 153 8.85 2.57 2.62
CA ALA A 153 7.74 2.57 3.56
C ALA A 153 7.45 1.18 4.12
N TRP A 154 7.09 1.15 5.40
CA TRP A 154 6.45 0.00 6.00
C TRP A 154 4.95 0.02 5.68
N PHE A 155 4.35 -1.16 5.60
CA PHE A 155 2.89 -1.25 5.58
C PHE A 155 2.38 -0.91 6.97
N SER A 156 1.80 0.27 7.11
CA SER A 156 1.45 0.88 8.39
C SER A 156 0.15 1.67 8.30
N ASP A 157 -0.37 2.08 9.46
CA ASP A 157 -1.56 2.92 9.53
C ASP A 157 -1.26 4.34 9.06
N TYR A 158 -1.82 4.70 7.92
CA TYR A 158 -1.68 6.04 7.36
C TYR A 158 -2.23 7.13 8.28
N MET A 159 -3.31 6.84 9.01
CA MET A 159 -3.94 7.80 9.92
C MET A 159 -3.18 7.97 11.24
N GLY A 160 -2.20 7.11 11.51
CA GLY A 160 -1.34 7.22 12.68
C GLY A 160 -1.96 6.79 14.01
N TYR A 161 -3.14 6.19 14.00
CA TYR A 161 -3.76 5.64 15.23
C TYR A 161 -2.98 4.45 15.78
N HIS A 162 -2.34 3.71 14.91
CA HIS A 162 -1.41 2.65 15.25
C HIS A 162 0.00 3.08 14.85
N THR A 163 0.89 3.25 15.82
CA THR A 163 2.18 3.90 15.60
C THR A 163 3.25 2.99 15.01
N GLU A 164 3.13 1.69 15.20
CA GLU A 164 4.08 0.71 14.66
C GLU A 164 3.60 0.12 13.33
N PRO A 165 4.51 -0.39 12.48
CA PRO A 165 4.11 -1.09 11.27
C PRO A 165 3.19 -2.27 11.55
N TYR A 166 2.24 -2.53 10.63
CA TYR A 166 1.36 -3.68 10.75
C TYR A 166 2.13 -5.00 10.72
N LEU A 167 1.68 -5.94 11.53
CA LEU A 167 2.15 -7.32 11.54
C LEU A 167 1.19 -8.21 10.77
N PHE A 168 1.74 -9.13 9.98
CA PHE A 168 1.00 -10.08 9.16
C PHE A 168 1.47 -11.51 9.44
N TYR A 169 0.50 -12.41 9.63
CA TYR A 169 0.77 -13.83 9.90
C TYR A 169 0.85 -14.66 8.62
#